data_9f6175aec4442f58d02f339451a81829
#
_entry.id   9f6175aec4442f58d02f339451a81829
#
_cell.length_a   1.000
_cell.length_b   1.000
_cell.length_c   1.000
_cell.angle_alpha   90.00
_cell.angle_beta   90.00
_cell.angle_gamma   90.00
#
_symmetry.space_group_name_H-M   'P 1'
#
loop_
_entity.id
_entity.type
_entity.pdbx_description
1 polymer ?
#
loop_
_entity_poly.entity_id
_entity_poly.type
_entity_poly.pdbx_seq_one_letter_code
_entity_poly.pdbx_strand_id
1 'polypeptide(L)'
;MLEKYFKSASEKFAVPFIGICIRIGIKPNVLYFIGLLIVIVGCYLFLNDIKTPGALIIFIGSAIDGLDGPLARKTNMISKKGALLDSFIDRIGELFIWSVVAIRFTTTDLELFVILSVVTASNLIPYLRARGETLGIDNKVGIAARPERVIFAVVYLSLIHISEPTRHD
;
A
#
# COMPACT_ATOMS: atom_id res chain seq x y z
N MET A 1 6.96 17.03 9.32
CA MET A 1 6.18 17.12 10.58
C MET A 1 5.00 16.14 10.59
N LEU A 2 4.20 16.06 9.54
CA LEU A 2 3.09 15.10 9.36
C LEU A 2 3.51 13.63 9.51
N GLU A 3 4.62 13.23 8.91
CA GLU A 3 5.16 11.86 8.98
C GLU A 3 5.40 11.38 10.43
N LYS A 4 5.87 12.27 11.29
CA LYS A 4 6.13 11.96 12.71
C LYS A 4 4.82 11.79 13.50
N TYR A 5 3.79 12.56 13.17
CA TYR A 5 2.45 12.44 13.77
C TYR A 5 1.72 11.16 13.29
N PHE A 6 1.77 10.88 11.99
CA PHE A 6 1.20 9.66 11.43
C PHE A 6 1.88 8.40 11.98
N LYS A 7 3.20 8.42 12.10
CA LYS A 7 3.96 7.30 12.68
C LYS A 7 3.61 7.07 14.16
N SER A 8 3.46 8.13 14.96
CA SER A 8 3.06 8.02 16.37
C SER A 8 1.60 7.56 16.52
N ALA A 9 0.69 8.02 15.68
CA ALA A 9 -0.71 7.59 15.70
C ALA A 9 -0.86 6.14 15.24
N SER A 10 -0.24 5.76 14.12
CA SER A 10 -0.26 4.40 13.62
C SER A 10 0.36 3.39 14.60
N GLU A 11 1.42 3.77 15.31
CA GLU A 11 2.01 2.92 16.34
C GLU A 11 1.06 2.66 17.52
N LYS A 12 0.27 3.66 17.95
CA LYS A 12 -0.73 3.47 19.03
C LYS A 12 -1.87 2.55 18.58
N PHE A 13 -2.37 2.67 17.36
CA PHE A 13 -3.39 1.77 16.81
C PHE A 13 -2.85 0.36 16.52
N ALA A 14 -1.57 0.25 16.19
CA ALA A 14 -0.91 -1.02 15.93
C ALA A 14 -0.70 -1.88 17.19
N VAL A 15 -0.57 -1.25 18.38
CA VAL A 15 -0.23 -1.95 19.64
C VAL A 15 -1.13 -3.16 19.93
N PRO A 16 -2.48 -3.08 19.90
CA PRO A 16 -3.35 -4.23 20.19
C PRO A 16 -3.18 -5.35 19.16
N PHE A 17 -3.09 -5.01 17.87
CA PHE A 17 -2.90 -6.00 16.79
C PHE A 17 -1.55 -6.71 16.90
N ILE A 18 -0.48 -5.96 17.20
CA ILE A 18 0.85 -6.54 17.40
C ILE A 18 0.82 -7.49 18.62
N GLY A 19 0.10 -7.12 19.69
CA GLY A 19 -0.09 -7.99 20.85
C GLY A 19 -0.74 -9.32 20.51
N ILE A 20 -1.76 -9.30 19.63
CA ILE A 20 -2.42 -10.51 19.11
C ILE A 20 -1.43 -11.33 18.25
N CYS A 21 -0.72 -10.69 17.31
CA CYS A 21 0.27 -11.36 16.47
C CYS A 21 1.34 -12.08 17.29
N ILE A 22 1.85 -11.44 18.36
CA ILE A 22 2.84 -12.04 19.25
C ILE A 22 2.25 -13.25 19.99
N ARG A 23 1.02 -13.14 20.50
CA ARG A 23 0.35 -14.26 21.24
C ARG A 23 0.13 -15.47 20.35
N ILE A 24 -0.19 -15.28 19.08
CA ILE A 24 -0.44 -16.35 18.10
C ILE A 24 0.88 -16.85 17.48
N GLY A 25 2.01 -16.15 17.70
CA GLY A 25 3.31 -16.52 17.16
C GLY A 25 3.49 -16.17 15.67
N ILE A 26 2.74 -15.18 15.16
CA ILE A 26 2.87 -14.71 13.78
C ILE A 26 4.21 -13.99 13.60
N LYS A 27 5.01 -14.47 12.64
CA LYS A 27 6.28 -13.83 12.27
C LYS A 27 6.04 -12.61 11.37
N PRO A 28 6.90 -11.57 11.41
CA PRO A 28 6.76 -10.40 10.56
C PRO A 28 6.61 -10.73 9.07
N ASN A 29 7.38 -11.69 8.56
CA ASN A 29 7.33 -12.10 7.16
C ASN A 29 5.95 -12.66 6.74
N VAL A 30 5.19 -13.23 7.67
CA VAL A 30 3.85 -13.77 7.38
C VAL A 30 2.86 -12.63 7.17
N LEU A 31 3.02 -11.51 7.87
CA LEU A 31 2.15 -10.34 7.72
C LEU A 31 2.21 -9.75 6.30
N TYR A 32 3.40 -9.70 5.67
CA TYR A 32 3.52 -9.25 4.29
C TYR A 32 2.62 -10.04 3.34
N PHE A 33 2.68 -11.38 3.45
CA PHE A 33 1.89 -12.25 2.58
C PHE A 33 0.40 -12.15 2.88
N ILE A 34 0.02 -12.04 4.16
CA ILE A 34 -1.38 -11.84 4.55
C ILE A 34 -1.90 -10.51 4.03
N GLY A 35 -1.15 -9.41 4.22
CA GLY A 35 -1.51 -8.08 3.73
C GLY A 35 -1.68 -8.07 2.22
N LEU A 36 -0.71 -8.62 1.48
CA LEU A 36 -0.78 -8.74 0.03
C LEU A 36 -1.98 -9.57 -0.44
N LEU A 37 -2.23 -10.72 0.18
CA LEU A 37 -3.38 -11.57 -0.17
C LEU A 37 -4.70 -10.83 0.02
N ILE A 38 -4.84 -10.10 1.12
CA ILE A 38 -6.02 -9.28 1.40
C ILE A 38 -6.17 -8.17 0.35
N VAL A 39 -5.09 -7.49 -0.04
CA VAL A 39 -5.11 -6.51 -1.12
C VAL A 39 -5.59 -7.14 -2.44
N ILE A 40 -5.06 -8.31 -2.80
CA ILE A 40 -5.47 -9.03 -4.02
C ILE A 40 -6.96 -9.37 -3.99
N VAL A 41 -7.46 -9.89 -2.84
CA VAL A 41 -8.89 -10.17 -2.67
C VAL A 41 -9.73 -8.90 -2.80
N GLY A 42 -9.29 -7.79 -2.20
CA GLY A 42 -9.97 -6.50 -2.34
C GLY A 42 -10.00 -6.02 -3.78
N CYS A 43 -8.90 -6.14 -4.51
CA CYS A 43 -8.81 -5.83 -5.94
C CYS A 43 -9.78 -6.70 -6.77
N TYR A 44 -9.82 -8.01 -6.49
CA TYR A 44 -10.75 -8.92 -7.14
C TYR A 44 -12.21 -8.54 -6.91
N LEU A 45 -12.60 -8.23 -5.68
CA LEU A 45 -13.96 -7.79 -5.36
C LEU A 45 -14.30 -6.49 -6.08
N PHE A 46 -13.37 -5.53 -6.11
CA PHE A 46 -13.55 -4.26 -6.80
C PHE A 46 -13.77 -4.44 -8.30
N LEU A 47 -13.01 -5.35 -8.93
CA LEU A 47 -13.16 -5.69 -10.35
C LEU A 47 -14.48 -6.41 -10.66
N ASN A 48 -15.10 -7.07 -9.68
CA ASN A 48 -16.42 -7.70 -9.82
C ASN A 48 -17.58 -6.80 -9.35
N ASP A 49 -17.39 -5.47 -9.41
CA ASP A 49 -18.39 -4.44 -9.07
C ASP A 49 -18.81 -4.38 -7.59
N ILE A 50 -18.14 -5.12 -6.70
CA ILE A 50 -18.29 -5.01 -5.25
C ILE A 50 -17.35 -3.90 -4.76
N LYS A 51 -17.58 -2.65 -5.24
CA LYS A 51 -16.62 -1.53 -5.15
C LYS A 51 -16.31 -1.11 -3.73
N THR A 52 -17.33 -0.79 -2.92
CA THR A 52 -17.11 -0.29 -1.54
C THR A 52 -16.44 -1.32 -0.62
N PRO A 53 -16.93 -2.58 -0.53
CA PRO A 53 -16.21 -3.62 0.22
C PRO A 53 -14.81 -3.89 -0.33
N GLY A 54 -14.63 -3.89 -1.65
CA GLY A 54 -13.32 -4.07 -2.28
C GLY A 54 -12.33 -2.99 -1.84
N ALA A 55 -12.72 -1.71 -1.89
CA ALA A 55 -11.88 -0.59 -1.45
C ALA A 55 -11.53 -0.68 0.04
N LEU A 56 -12.49 -1.05 0.89
CA LEU A 56 -12.24 -1.24 2.33
C LEU A 56 -11.27 -2.38 2.60
N ILE A 57 -11.39 -3.49 1.88
CA ILE A 57 -10.50 -4.65 2.01
C ILE A 57 -9.08 -4.30 1.52
N ILE A 58 -8.94 -3.54 0.42
CA ILE A 58 -7.64 -3.02 -0.03
C ILE A 58 -7.00 -2.16 1.07
N PHE A 59 -7.77 -1.26 1.68
CA PHE A 59 -7.29 -0.42 2.75
C PHE A 59 -6.84 -1.24 3.97
N ILE A 60 -7.63 -2.22 4.40
CA ILE A 60 -7.29 -3.12 5.52
C ILE A 60 -6.02 -3.90 5.22
N GLY A 61 -5.89 -4.48 4.02
CA GLY A 61 -4.70 -5.22 3.62
C GLY A 61 -3.44 -4.37 3.64
N SER A 62 -3.52 -3.14 3.12
CA SER A 62 -2.41 -2.18 3.16
C SER A 62 -2.06 -1.72 4.57
N ALA A 63 -3.04 -1.63 5.47
CA ALA A 63 -2.81 -1.30 6.87
C ALA A 63 -2.14 -2.45 7.63
N ILE A 64 -2.53 -3.70 7.37
CA ILE A 64 -1.93 -4.91 7.97
C ILE A 64 -0.48 -5.05 7.54
N ASP A 65 -0.19 -4.83 6.27
CA ASP A 65 1.16 -4.83 5.73
C ASP A 65 2.08 -3.86 6.52
N GLY A 66 1.64 -2.66 6.81
CA GLY A 66 2.39 -1.69 7.61
C GLY A 66 2.64 -2.07 9.09
N LEU A 67 2.12 -3.20 9.59
CA LEU A 67 2.34 -3.67 10.96
C LEU A 67 3.60 -4.52 11.14
N ASP A 68 4.19 -5.00 10.07
CA ASP A 68 5.37 -5.88 10.05
C ASP A 68 6.60 -5.23 10.70
N GLY A 69 6.91 -3.98 10.35
CA GLY A 69 8.03 -3.24 10.92
C GLY A 69 7.93 -3.05 12.44
N PRO A 70 6.81 -2.54 12.99
CA PRO A 70 6.54 -2.52 14.40
C PRO A 70 6.61 -3.91 15.07
N LEU A 71 6.08 -4.96 14.43
CA LEU A 71 6.16 -6.34 14.94
C LEU A 71 7.61 -6.83 14.97
N ALA A 72 8.38 -6.62 13.89
CA ALA A 72 9.80 -7.01 13.81
C ALA A 72 10.64 -6.33 14.89
N ARG A 73 10.36 -5.04 15.18
CA ARG A 73 11.04 -4.32 16.29
C ARG A 73 10.70 -4.90 17.66
N LYS A 74 9.42 -5.20 17.92
CA LYS A 74 8.99 -5.76 19.22
C LYS A 74 9.45 -7.20 19.45
N THR A 75 9.63 -7.98 18.40
CA THR A 75 10.07 -9.38 18.48
C THR A 75 11.58 -9.57 18.28
N ASN A 76 12.34 -8.48 18.09
CA ASN A 76 13.77 -8.51 17.74
C ASN A 76 14.08 -9.34 16.47
N MET A 77 13.14 -9.38 15.52
CA MET A 77 13.28 -10.13 14.26
C MET A 77 13.64 -9.24 13.08
N ILE A 78 14.31 -8.11 13.33
CA ILE A 78 14.77 -7.21 12.27
C ILE A 78 15.84 -7.93 11.42
N SER A 79 15.66 -7.97 10.10
CA SER A 79 16.64 -8.55 9.20
C SER A 79 16.72 -7.82 7.86
N LYS A 80 17.91 -7.83 7.23
CA LYS A 80 18.09 -7.25 5.90
C LYS A 80 17.23 -7.96 4.83
N LYS A 81 17.05 -9.28 4.98
CA LYS A 81 16.18 -10.08 4.10
C LYS A 81 14.71 -9.69 4.28
N GLY A 82 14.26 -9.46 5.53
CA GLY A 82 12.92 -8.98 5.82
C GLY A 82 12.66 -7.60 5.18
N ALA A 83 13.57 -6.65 5.33
CA ALA A 83 13.44 -5.32 4.71
C ALA A 83 13.42 -5.36 3.17
N LEU A 84 14.15 -6.29 2.55
CA LEU A 84 14.09 -6.49 1.10
C LEU A 84 12.75 -7.08 0.67
N LEU A 85 12.26 -8.08 1.41
CA LEU A 85 10.98 -8.73 1.13
C LEU A 85 9.82 -7.75 1.30
N ASP A 86 9.81 -6.96 2.36
CA ASP A 86 8.89 -5.86 2.60
C ASP A 86 8.82 -4.92 1.39
N SER A 87 9.98 -4.38 0.99
CA SER A 87 10.05 -3.49 -0.17
C SER A 87 9.54 -4.13 -1.47
N PHE A 88 9.69 -5.43 -1.65
CA PHE A 88 9.21 -6.17 -2.81
C PHE A 88 7.69 -6.36 -2.78
N ILE A 89 7.14 -6.82 -1.66
CA ILE A 89 5.71 -7.04 -1.46
C ILE A 89 4.94 -5.72 -1.58
N ASP A 90 5.48 -4.66 -1.03
CA ASP A 90 4.97 -3.29 -1.17
C ASP A 90 4.74 -2.91 -2.63
N ARG A 91 5.72 -3.19 -3.50
CA ARG A 91 5.61 -2.87 -4.92
C ARG A 91 4.54 -3.70 -5.61
N ILE A 92 4.48 -4.98 -5.28
CA ILE A 92 3.46 -5.87 -5.85
C ILE A 92 2.06 -5.40 -5.44
N GLY A 93 1.84 -5.09 -4.16
CA GLY A 93 0.55 -4.58 -3.67
C GLY A 93 0.14 -3.27 -4.37
N GLU A 94 1.08 -2.33 -4.50
CA GLU A 94 0.85 -1.06 -5.21
C GLU A 94 0.51 -1.29 -6.69
N LEU A 95 1.19 -2.21 -7.37
CA LEU A 95 0.89 -2.57 -8.76
C LEU A 95 -0.51 -3.15 -8.93
N PHE A 96 -0.97 -4.02 -8.03
CA PHE A 96 -2.35 -4.55 -8.07
C PHE A 96 -3.38 -3.44 -7.93
N ILE A 97 -3.19 -2.50 -6.98
CA ILE A 97 -4.10 -1.36 -6.78
C ILE A 97 -4.16 -0.49 -8.04
N TRP A 98 -3.02 -0.11 -8.60
CA TRP A 98 -2.98 0.70 -9.81
C TRP A 98 -3.53 -0.02 -11.04
N SER A 99 -3.38 -1.35 -11.11
CA SER A 99 -4.00 -2.15 -12.18
C SER A 99 -5.53 -2.08 -12.13
N VAL A 100 -6.12 -2.12 -10.92
CA VAL A 100 -7.57 -1.92 -10.75
C VAL A 100 -7.98 -0.52 -11.21
N VAL A 101 -7.21 0.51 -10.83
CA VAL A 101 -7.46 1.90 -11.27
C VAL A 101 -7.40 1.98 -12.81
N ALA A 102 -6.37 1.41 -13.43
CA ALA A 102 -6.24 1.41 -14.89
C ALA A 102 -7.43 0.72 -15.57
N ILE A 103 -7.82 -0.46 -15.11
CA ILE A 103 -8.89 -1.25 -15.73
C ILE A 103 -10.26 -0.58 -15.58
N ARG A 104 -10.53 0.06 -14.44
CA ARG A 104 -11.88 0.57 -14.11
C ARG A 104 -12.12 2.02 -14.44
N PHE A 105 -11.07 2.83 -14.54
CA PHE A 105 -11.20 4.28 -14.63
C PHE A 105 -10.56 4.90 -15.88
N THR A 106 -10.01 4.09 -16.78
CA THR A 106 -9.54 4.60 -18.06
C THR A 106 -10.58 4.29 -19.15
N THR A 107 -10.96 5.33 -19.87
CA THR A 107 -11.85 5.27 -21.02
C THR A 107 -11.13 5.71 -22.30
N THR A 108 -9.98 6.36 -22.15
CA THR A 108 -9.18 6.88 -23.25
C THR A 108 -7.72 6.44 -23.14
N ASP A 109 -7.02 6.36 -24.27
CA ASP A 109 -5.59 6.04 -24.32
C ASP A 109 -4.75 7.06 -23.56
N LEU A 110 -5.17 8.34 -23.52
CA LEU A 110 -4.47 9.38 -22.75
C LEU A 110 -4.56 9.11 -21.25
N GLU A 111 -5.74 8.75 -20.73
CA GLU A 111 -5.91 8.40 -19.32
C GLU A 111 -5.06 7.18 -18.95
N LEU A 112 -5.06 6.15 -19.80
CA LEU A 112 -4.22 4.98 -19.60
C LEU A 112 -2.73 5.37 -19.57
N PHE A 113 -2.28 6.19 -20.52
CA PHE A 113 -0.90 6.69 -20.57
C PHE A 113 -0.52 7.44 -19.27
N VAL A 114 -1.41 8.31 -18.77
CA VAL A 114 -1.19 9.04 -17.51
C VAL A 114 -1.05 8.08 -16.33
N ILE A 115 -1.96 7.09 -16.21
CA ILE A 115 -1.88 6.11 -15.11
C ILE A 115 -0.60 5.28 -15.19
N LEU A 116 -0.22 4.80 -16.37
CA LEU A 116 1.03 4.06 -16.54
C LEU A 116 2.27 4.91 -16.22
N SER A 117 2.23 6.21 -16.54
CA SER A 117 3.28 7.15 -16.17
C SER A 117 3.39 7.33 -14.65
N VAL A 118 2.24 7.44 -13.96
CA VAL A 118 2.19 7.50 -12.49
C VAL A 118 2.74 6.22 -11.87
N VAL A 119 2.34 5.05 -12.36
CA VAL A 119 2.84 3.74 -11.90
C VAL A 119 4.36 3.65 -12.08
N THR A 120 4.85 4.07 -13.25
CA THR A 120 6.29 4.08 -13.54
C THR A 120 7.04 5.00 -12.58
N ALA A 121 6.57 6.22 -12.37
CA ALA A 121 7.18 7.16 -11.44
C ALA A 121 7.16 6.65 -9.99
N SER A 122 6.04 6.07 -9.54
CA SER A 122 5.89 5.48 -8.20
C SER A 122 6.90 4.37 -7.93
N ASN A 123 7.26 3.59 -8.92
CA ASN A 123 8.26 2.53 -8.79
C ASN A 123 9.69 3.05 -8.96
N LEU A 124 9.91 4.02 -9.84
CA LEU A 124 11.22 4.57 -10.14
C LEU A 124 11.79 5.40 -8.98
N ILE A 125 10.96 6.18 -8.30
CA ILE A 125 11.39 7.04 -7.18
C ILE A 125 12.08 6.24 -6.06
N PRO A 126 11.48 5.17 -5.50
CA PRO A 126 12.13 4.38 -4.45
C PRO A 126 13.34 3.59 -4.97
N TYR A 127 13.33 3.17 -6.24
CA TYR A 127 14.49 2.55 -6.87
C TYR A 127 15.66 3.54 -6.91
N LEU A 128 15.44 4.76 -7.38
CA LEU A 128 16.49 5.79 -7.44
C LEU A 128 16.99 6.14 -6.04
N ARG A 129 16.10 6.17 -5.02
CA ARG A 129 16.49 6.38 -3.62
C ARG A 129 17.44 5.27 -3.15
N ALA A 130 17.04 4.02 -3.31
CA ALA A 130 17.85 2.87 -2.91
C ALA A 130 19.20 2.85 -3.67
N ARG A 131 19.19 3.18 -4.96
CA ARG A 131 20.39 3.28 -5.77
C ARG A 131 21.30 4.42 -5.33
N GLY A 132 20.73 5.60 -5.02
CA GLY A 132 21.45 6.75 -4.47
C GLY A 132 22.15 6.41 -3.16
N GLU A 133 21.45 5.76 -2.24
CA GLU A 133 22.01 5.31 -0.96
C GLU A 133 23.21 4.36 -1.16
N THR A 134 23.14 3.44 -2.14
CA THR A 134 24.29 2.57 -2.47
C THR A 134 25.48 3.31 -3.06
N LEU A 135 25.28 4.49 -3.63
CA LEU A 135 26.32 5.35 -4.19
C LEU A 135 26.79 6.43 -3.19
N GLY A 136 26.27 6.42 -1.95
CA GLY A 136 26.60 7.41 -0.92
C GLY A 136 25.97 8.78 -1.14
N ILE A 137 24.92 8.87 -2.00
CA ILE A 137 24.20 10.10 -2.27
C ILE A 137 23.00 10.18 -1.30
N ASP A 138 22.91 11.27 -0.51
CA ASP A 138 21.76 11.49 0.39
C ASP A 138 20.56 12.03 -0.40
N ASN A 139 19.59 11.15 -0.67
CA ASN A 139 18.38 11.42 -1.46
C ASN A 139 17.11 11.50 -0.59
N LYS A 140 17.22 12.00 0.64
CA LYS A 140 16.06 12.08 1.58
C LYS A 140 15.03 13.14 1.23
N VAL A 141 15.15 13.79 0.10
CA VAL A 141 14.21 14.82 -0.36
C VAL A 141 13.16 14.17 -1.27
N GLY A 142 11.92 14.05 -0.79
CA GLY A 142 10.79 13.57 -1.60
C GLY A 142 9.46 13.88 -0.94
N ILE A 143 8.55 14.51 -1.71
CA ILE A 143 7.14 14.73 -1.37
C ILE A 143 6.36 13.46 -1.79
N ALA A 144 5.41 13.03 -0.97
CA ALA A 144 4.57 11.85 -1.13
C ALA A 144 5.24 10.50 -0.77
N ALA A 145 5.23 10.18 0.52
CA ALA A 145 5.53 8.85 1.02
C ALA A 145 4.45 7.82 0.57
N ARG A 146 4.79 6.50 0.58
CA ARG A 146 3.86 5.42 0.19
C ARG A 146 2.46 5.53 0.84
N PRO A 147 2.32 5.76 2.18
CA PRO A 147 0.99 5.84 2.78
C PRO A 147 0.13 6.94 2.18
N GLU A 148 0.72 8.07 1.79
CA GLU A 148 0.00 9.17 1.16
C GLU A 148 -0.53 8.76 -0.22
N ARG A 149 0.24 8.01 -1.01
CA ARG A 149 -0.18 7.52 -2.34
C ARG A 149 -1.30 6.49 -2.23
N VAL A 150 -1.21 5.55 -1.27
CA VAL A 150 -2.26 4.55 -1.02
C VAL A 150 -3.55 5.21 -0.54
N ILE A 151 -3.46 6.16 0.40
CA ILE A 151 -4.62 6.93 0.86
C ILE A 151 -5.24 7.70 -0.31
N PHE A 152 -4.43 8.36 -1.15
CA PHE A 152 -4.91 9.07 -2.33
C PHE A 152 -5.65 8.14 -3.30
N ALA A 153 -5.08 6.96 -3.58
CA ALA A 153 -5.72 5.97 -4.45
C ALA A 153 -7.05 5.48 -3.87
N VAL A 154 -7.10 5.15 -2.57
CA VAL A 154 -8.33 4.68 -1.89
C VAL A 154 -9.39 5.77 -1.84
N VAL A 155 -9.02 7.01 -1.50
CA VAL A 155 -9.94 8.16 -1.48
C VAL A 155 -10.46 8.43 -2.88
N TYR A 156 -9.62 8.42 -3.90
CA TYR A 156 -10.01 8.59 -5.29
C TYR A 156 -11.00 7.51 -5.73
N LEU A 157 -10.72 6.24 -5.43
CA LEU A 157 -11.61 5.11 -5.71
C LEU A 157 -12.97 5.26 -4.99
N SER A 158 -12.97 5.77 -3.76
CA SER A 158 -14.18 5.99 -2.98
C SER A 158 -15.02 7.17 -3.48
N LEU A 159 -14.37 8.28 -3.87
CA LEU A 159 -15.05 9.49 -4.34
C LEU A 159 -15.70 9.29 -5.71
N ILE A 160 -15.09 8.53 -6.62
CA ILE A 160 -15.68 8.21 -7.92
C ILE A 160 -16.96 7.41 -7.75
N HIS A 161 -17.03 6.53 -6.74
CA HIS A 161 -18.28 5.79 -6.46
C HIS A 161 -19.44 6.70 -6.00
N ILE A 162 -19.13 7.83 -5.37
CA ILE A 162 -20.15 8.81 -4.92
C ILE A 162 -20.61 9.68 -6.10
N SER A 163 -19.78 9.88 -7.12
CA SER A 163 -20.07 10.75 -8.27
C SER A 163 -20.71 10.04 -9.48
N GLU A 164 -20.76 8.70 -9.51
CA GLU A 164 -21.60 7.94 -10.45
C GLU A 164 -22.97 7.71 -9.82
N PRO A 165 -24.00 8.56 -10.12
CA PRO A 165 -25.38 8.20 -9.80
C PRO A 165 -25.70 6.96 -10.64
N THR A 166 -26.17 5.93 -9.96
CA THR A 166 -26.74 4.69 -10.50
C THR A 166 -27.31 4.88 -11.92
N ARG A 167 -26.55 4.52 -12.93
CA ARG A 167 -27.08 4.26 -14.25
C ARG A 167 -27.73 2.88 -14.18
N HIS A 168 -28.93 2.87 -13.64
CA HIS A 168 -29.89 1.81 -13.85
C HIS A 168 -30.60 2.16 -15.17
N ASP A 169 -30.18 1.50 -16.25
CA ASP A 169 -31.02 1.20 -17.43
C ASP A 169 -30.76 -0.26 -17.80
#